data_fc19c641f0aeb4fbd8cbbffe5d4b2563
#
_entry.id   fc19c641f0aeb4fbd8cbbffe5d4b2563
#
_cell.length_a   1.000
_cell.length_b   1.000
_cell.length_c   1.000
_cell.angle_alpha   90.00
_cell.angle_beta   90.00
_cell.angle_gamma   90.00
#
_symmetry.space_group_name_H-M   'P 1'
#
loop_
_entity.id
_entity.type
_entity.pdbx_description
1 polymer ?
#
loop_
_entity_poly.entity_id
_entity_poly.type
_entity_poly.pdbx_seq_one_letter_code
_entity_poly.pdbx_strand_id
1 'polypeptide(L)'
;MAYTPKPENKFSFGLWTVGNIGRDPFGDPVREVRSPVQLVQLLGEVGAWGVNFHDNDLVPIDATAAERAPIESDFKKALDENGLVVPMATTNLFTHPAFRDGAFTSTDPEVRAYALQKTMAAIDLGVECGASTYVFWGGREGTETDASKSPADTGKWFQEALNFLCEYVMDQGYDLRFALEPKPNEPRGDLYLATVGHMLAFIETLDHPEMIGVNPEVAHEHMAGLNFTHAVAQAWNAGKLFHIDLNDQNLGRYDQDFRFGSHNIKQAFFLVKFLEDVGYDNPRHFDAHAYRSSDYEDVKAFASGCMRTYLILKEKAEQMRENEPIQALLAQITEYDGSIEGFRGKDSSEKEACIKAH
;
A
#
# COMPACT_ATOMS: atom_id res chain seq x y z
N MET A 1 -8.70 25.67 10.81
CA MET A 1 -7.52 26.01 9.97
C MET A 1 -7.82 25.57 8.54
N ALA A 2 -7.29 26.26 7.54
CA ALA A 2 -7.36 25.76 6.16
C ALA A 2 -6.64 24.41 6.08
N TYR A 3 -7.17 23.44 5.34
CA TYR A 3 -6.63 22.10 5.15
C TYR A 3 -6.58 21.23 6.43
N THR A 4 -7.64 21.26 7.22
CA THR A 4 -7.87 20.30 8.32
C THR A 4 -8.43 19.02 7.72
N PRO A 5 -7.86 17.83 8.02
CA PRO A 5 -8.40 16.57 7.56
C PRO A 5 -9.80 16.31 8.12
N LYS A 6 -10.62 15.61 7.36
CA LYS A 6 -11.98 15.20 7.74
C LYS A 6 -12.15 13.70 7.49
N PRO A 7 -13.10 13.02 8.13
CA PRO A 7 -13.30 11.58 7.97
C PRO A 7 -13.47 11.14 6.50
N GLU A 8 -14.13 11.93 5.67
CA GLU A 8 -14.32 11.63 4.24
C GLU A 8 -13.03 11.61 3.42
N ASN A 9 -11.94 12.17 3.95
CA ASN A 9 -10.64 12.09 3.30
C ASN A 9 -9.98 10.71 3.45
N LYS A 10 -10.44 9.91 4.40
CA LYS A 10 -10.00 8.53 4.67
C LYS A 10 -8.47 8.40 4.79
N PHE A 11 -7.83 9.35 5.48
CA PHE A 11 -6.39 9.31 5.72
C PHE A 11 -6.04 8.32 6.83
N SER A 12 -5.11 7.42 6.56
CA SER A 12 -4.63 6.43 7.53
C SER A 12 -3.10 6.38 7.59
N PHE A 13 -2.59 5.85 8.71
CA PHE A 13 -1.16 5.65 8.97
C PHE A 13 -0.97 4.28 9.61
N GLY A 14 0.18 3.66 9.34
CA GLY A 14 0.59 2.45 10.04
C GLY A 14 1.10 2.74 11.46
N LEU A 15 0.90 1.80 12.38
CA LEU A 15 1.58 1.86 13.67
C LEU A 15 3.11 1.92 13.49
N TRP A 16 3.64 1.23 12.47
CA TRP A 16 5.05 1.24 12.11
C TRP A 16 5.55 2.59 11.58
N THR A 17 4.66 3.42 10.99
CA THR A 17 5.00 4.73 10.45
C THR A 17 5.17 5.77 11.56
N VAL A 18 4.14 6.00 12.36
CA VAL A 18 4.18 6.97 13.48
C VAL A 18 4.90 6.42 14.71
N GLY A 19 5.01 5.10 14.83
CA GLY A 19 5.80 4.40 15.85
C GLY A 19 7.24 4.13 15.46
N ASN A 20 7.69 4.59 14.28
CA ASN A 20 9.09 4.43 13.87
C ASN A 20 10.03 5.07 14.88
N ILE A 21 10.95 4.26 15.43
CA ILE A 21 11.87 4.67 16.50
C ILE A 21 13.17 5.30 15.99
N GLY A 22 13.29 5.49 14.68
CA GLY A 22 14.48 6.07 14.05
C GLY A 22 15.70 5.15 14.05
N ARG A 23 15.50 3.83 14.11
CA ARG A 23 16.57 2.85 13.90
C ARG A 23 16.85 2.72 12.41
N ASP A 24 18.13 2.58 12.06
CA ASP A 24 18.58 2.26 10.72
C ASP A 24 19.65 1.14 10.76
N PRO A 25 20.12 0.59 9.62
CA PRO A 25 21.14 -0.47 9.61
C PRO A 25 22.48 -0.09 10.27
N PHE A 26 22.73 1.20 10.50
CA PHE A 26 23.99 1.74 11.01
C PHE A 26 23.86 2.38 12.39
N GLY A 27 22.65 2.50 12.95
CA GLY A 27 22.44 3.20 14.20
C GLY A 27 21.29 2.69 15.06
N ASP A 28 21.46 2.82 16.38
CA ASP A 28 20.46 2.47 17.38
C ASP A 28 19.22 3.38 17.32
N PRO A 29 18.09 2.98 17.90
CA PRO A 29 16.91 3.83 18.04
C PRO A 29 17.22 5.17 18.71
N VAL A 30 16.56 6.24 18.25
CA VAL A 30 16.69 7.60 18.80
C VAL A 30 15.39 8.11 19.44
N ARG A 31 14.30 7.38 19.29
CA ARG A 31 13.01 7.64 19.93
C ARG A 31 12.61 6.48 20.84
N GLU A 32 11.88 6.80 21.89
CA GLU A 32 11.29 5.79 22.78
C GLU A 32 10.23 4.95 22.05
N VAL A 33 10.13 3.67 22.40
CA VAL A 33 9.06 2.81 21.91
C VAL A 33 7.75 3.26 22.56
N ARG A 34 6.74 3.55 21.75
CA ARG A 34 5.39 3.83 22.21
C ARG A 34 4.49 2.61 22.07
N SER A 35 3.56 2.46 23.02
CA SER A 35 2.55 1.40 22.91
C SER A 35 1.56 1.68 21.78
N PRO A 36 0.88 0.64 21.23
CA PRO A 36 -0.17 0.84 20.23
C PRO A 36 -1.24 1.84 20.67
N VAL A 37 -1.64 1.82 21.94
CA VAL A 37 -2.58 2.79 22.52
C VAL A 37 -2.09 4.23 22.41
N GLN A 38 -0.82 4.48 22.74
CA GLN A 38 -0.22 5.83 22.62
C GLN A 38 -0.12 6.30 21.17
N LEU A 39 0.11 5.37 20.22
CA LEU A 39 0.15 5.69 18.79
C LEU A 39 -1.25 5.99 18.24
N VAL A 40 -2.28 5.25 18.67
CA VAL A 40 -3.68 5.56 18.36
C VAL A 40 -4.07 6.95 18.88
N GLN A 41 -3.71 7.30 20.11
CA GLN A 41 -3.94 8.63 20.67
C GLN A 41 -3.24 9.72 19.85
N LEU A 42 -1.97 9.51 19.45
CA LEU A 42 -1.23 10.44 18.60
C LEU A 42 -1.95 10.66 17.26
N LEU A 43 -2.44 9.59 16.63
CA LEU A 43 -3.17 9.67 15.36
C LEU A 43 -4.51 10.41 15.52
N GLY A 44 -5.23 10.18 16.63
CA GLY A 44 -6.44 10.94 16.98
C GLY A 44 -6.16 12.43 17.14
N GLU A 45 -5.07 12.79 17.85
CA GLU A 45 -4.66 14.20 18.04
C GLU A 45 -4.35 14.94 16.72
N VAL A 46 -3.78 14.25 15.72
CA VAL A 46 -3.48 14.86 14.41
C VAL A 46 -4.66 14.81 13.43
N GLY A 47 -5.77 14.16 13.81
CA GLY A 47 -6.99 14.09 13.01
C GLY A 47 -6.92 13.05 11.88
N ALA A 48 -6.17 11.99 12.03
CA ALA A 48 -6.24 10.83 11.14
C ALA A 48 -7.62 10.18 11.23
N TRP A 49 -8.07 9.54 10.16
CA TRP A 49 -9.31 8.76 10.14
C TRP A 49 -9.07 7.30 10.52
N GLY A 50 -7.92 6.74 10.14
CA GLY A 50 -7.64 5.31 10.35
C GLY A 50 -6.20 5.04 10.78
N VAL A 51 -6.03 3.85 11.37
CA VAL A 51 -4.74 3.27 11.74
C VAL A 51 -4.64 1.86 11.16
N ASN A 52 -3.47 1.53 10.62
CA ASN A 52 -3.15 0.21 10.07
C ASN A 52 -2.07 -0.44 10.94
N PHE A 53 -1.96 -1.76 10.91
CA PHE A 53 -0.97 -2.46 11.71
C PHE A 53 -0.49 -3.77 11.06
N HIS A 54 0.78 -4.12 11.29
CA HIS A 54 1.21 -5.50 11.24
C HIS A 54 0.81 -6.19 12.55
N ASP A 55 0.51 -7.46 12.48
CA ASP A 55 0.20 -8.23 13.68
C ASP A 55 1.24 -8.05 14.80
N ASN A 56 2.53 -7.96 14.45
CA ASN A 56 3.63 -7.78 15.42
C ASN A 56 3.76 -6.34 15.96
N ASP A 57 3.19 -5.34 15.30
CA ASP A 57 3.14 -3.97 15.83
C ASP A 57 2.19 -3.89 17.02
N LEU A 58 1.18 -4.77 17.02
CA LEU A 58 0.16 -4.82 18.07
C LEU A 58 0.50 -5.88 19.12
N VAL A 59 0.76 -7.11 18.70
CA VAL A 59 0.99 -8.26 19.60
C VAL A 59 2.36 -8.88 19.32
N PRO A 60 3.26 -8.98 20.31
CA PRO A 60 4.54 -9.67 20.13
C PRO A 60 4.36 -11.11 19.60
N ILE A 61 5.25 -11.54 18.70
CA ILE A 61 5.15 -12.83 18.01
C ILE A 61 5.14 -14.04 18.95
N ASP A 62 5.76 -13.91 20.12
CA ASP A 62 5.88 -14.91 21.17
C ASP A 62 4.87 -14.77 22.31
N ALA A 63 3.93 -13.83 22.19
CA ALA A 63 2.92 -13.58 23.20
C ALA A 63 1.97 -14.77 23.35
N THR A 64 1.77 -15.20 24.58
CA THR A 64 0.74 -16.19 24.94
C THR A 64 -0.66 -15.63 24.77
N ALA A 65 -1.67 -16.50 24.68
CA ALA A 65 -3.07 -16.05 24.59
C ALA A 65 -3.49 -15.14 25.77
N ALA A 66 -2.94 -15.36 26.97
CA ALA A 66 -3.21 -14.55 28.15
C ALA A 66 -2.58 -13.14 28.07
N GLU A 67 -1.46 -13.00 27.37
CA GLU A 67 -0.79 -11.73 27.12
C GLU A 67 -1.42 -10.97 25.96
N ARG A 68 -1.91 -11.67 24.92
CA ARG A 68 -2.58 -11.09 23.75
C ARG A 68 -3.89 -10.38 24.12
N ALA A 69 -4.76 -11.07 24.87
CA ALA A 69 -6.11 -10.61 25.12
C ALA A 69 -6.22 -9.19 25.71
N PRO A 70 -5.44 -8.78 26.74
CA PRO A 70 -5.46 -7.41 27.22
C PRO A 70 -4.92 -6.41 26.19
N ILE A 71 -3.88 -6.74 25.41
CA ILE A 71 -3.32 -5.85 24.38
C ILE A 71 -4.38 -5.54 23.31
N GLU A 72 -5.04 -6.58 22.81
CA GLU A 72 -6.09 -6.46 21.78
C GLU A 72 -7.30 -5.67 22.32
N SER A 73 -7.70 -5.92 23.57
CA SER A 73 -8.79 -5.19 24.23
C SER A 73 -8.47 -3.70 24.42
N ASP A 74 -7.27 -3.38 24.89
CA ASP A 74 -6.84 -2.00 25.12
C ASP A 74 -6.70 -1.24 23.80
N PHE A 75 -6.23 -1.91 22.73
CA PHE A 75 -6.15 -1.32 21.40
C PHE A 75 -7.54 -0.98 20.85
N LYS A 76 -8.49 -1.94 20.88
CA LYS A 76 -9.87 -1.72 20.42
C LYS A 76 -10.54 -0.58 21.19
N LYS A 77 -10.33 -0.53 22.53
CA LYS A 77 -10.82 0.57 23.36
C LYS A 77 -10.22 1.91 22.94
N ALA A 78 -8.91 1.96 22.68
CA ALA A 78 -8.25 3.19 22.23
C ALA A 78 -8.78 3.68 20.87
N LEU A 79 -9.10 2.76 19.94
CA LEU A 79 -9.76 3.10 18.66
C LEU A 79 -11.10 3.80 18.90
N ASP A 80 -11.96 3.21 19.75
CA ASP A 80 -13.28 3.77 20.06
C ASP A 80 -13.17 5.16 20.72
N GLU A 81 -12.26 5.31 21.70
CA GLU A 81 -12.05 6.57 22.42
C GLU A 81 -11.52 7.71 21.54
N ASN A 82 -10.81 7.39 20.46
CA ASN A 82 -10.22 8.36 19.54
C ASN A 82 -10.98 8.46 18.20
N GLY A 83 -12.03 7.66 18.00
CA GLY A 83 -12.85 7.68 16.79
C GLY A 83 -12.10 7.23 15.54
N LEU A 84 -11.11 6.34 15.68
CA LEU A 84 -10.32 5.79 14.59
C LEU A 84 -10.86 4.42 14.15
N VAL A 85 -10.69 4.11 12.87
CA VAL A 85 -11.01 2.79 12.29
C VAL A 85 -9.74 2.07 11.86
N VAL A 86 -9.84 0.76 11.64
CA VAL A 86 -8.77 -0.04 11.02
C VAL A 86 -9.21 -0.43 9.62
N PRO A 87 -8.82 0.33 8.58
CA PRO A 87 -9.21 -0.01 7.21
C PRO A 87 -8.38 -1.15 6.61
N MET A 88 -7.16 -1.34 7.09
CA MET A 88 -6.22 -2.34 6.58
C MET A 88 -5.40 -2.97 7.71
N ALA A 89 -5.13 -4.26 7.59
CA ALA A 89 -4.18 -5.00 8.39
C ALA A 89 -3.19 -5.77 7.48
N THR A 90 -2.08 -6.21 8.05
CA THR A 90 -1.05 -6.99 7.36
C THR A 90 -0.32 -7.90 8.34
N THR A 91 0.47 -8.83 7.82
CA THR A 91 1.29 -9.76 8.62
C THR A 91 2.76 -9.43 8.49
N ASN A 92 3.47 -9.33 9.60
CA ASN A 92 4.94 -9.24 9.58
C ASN A 92 5.56 -10.62 9.33
N LEU A 93 5.97 -10.87 8.08
CA LEU A 93 6.64 -12.09 7.64
C LEU A 93 8.12 -11.83 7.25
N PHE A 94 8.77 -10.81 7.85
CA PHE A 94 10.09 -10.38 7.42
C PHE A 94 11.07 -10.04 8.55
N THR A 95 10.61 -9.57 9.71
CA THR A 95 11.53 -9.17 10.81
C THR A 95 12.06 -10.35 11.60
N HIS A 96 11.24 -11.38 11.85
CA HIS A 96 11.67 -12.52 12.65
C HIS A 96 12.66 -13.40 11.88
N PRO A 97 13.75 -13.90 12.53
CA PRO A 97 14.78 -14.72 11.87
C PRO A 97 14.28 -15.99 11.16
N ALA A 98 13.12 -16.51 11.52
CA ALA A 98 12.51 -17.64 10.83
C ALA A 98 12.28 -17.34 9.33
N PHE A 99 11.96 -16.08 8.99
CA PHE A 99 11.66 -15.64 7.63
C PHE A 99 12.88 -15.12 6.85
N ARG A 100 14.10 -15.39 7.32
CA ARG A 100 15.34 -14.90 6.68
C ARG A 100 15.49 -15.23 5.19
N ASP A 101 14.87 -16.33 4.73
CA ASP A 101 14.87 -16.79 3.33
C ASP A 101 13.49 -16.66 2.65
N GLY A 102 12.64 -15.79 3.12
CA GLY A 102 11.24 -15.67 2.70
C GLY A 102 10.30 -16.38 3.65
N ALA A 103 9.04 -16.16 3.47
CA ALA A 103 7.96 -16.78 4.22
C ALA A 103 7.22 -17.78 3.31
N PHE A 104 6.34 -17.30 2.45
CA PHE A 104 5.62 -18.13 1.47
C PHE A 104 6.53 -18.72 0.40
N THR A 105 7.66 -18.07 0.10
CA THR A 105 8.65 -18.54 -0.88
C THR A 105 9.88 -19.17 -0.25
N SER A 106 9.88 -19.43 1.05
CA SER A 106 10.98 -20.12 1.72
C SER A 106 11.25 -21.49 1.09
N THR A 107 12.53 -21.87 0.98
CA THR A 107 12.93 -23.22 0.57
C THR A 107 12.53 -24.28 1.60
N ASP A 108 12.34 -23.89 2.87
CA ASP A 108 11.90 -24.74 3.95
C ASP A 108 10.36 -24.83 4.00
N PRO A 109 9.76 -26.02 3.78
CA PRO A 109 8.31 -26.20 3.84
C PRO A 109 7.70 -25.94 5.23
N GLU A 110 8.47 -26.14 6.31
CA GLU A 110 7.99 -25.86 7.67
C GLU A 110 7.84 -24.35 7.89
N VAL A 111 8.74 -23.55 7.32
CA VAL A 111 8.63 -22.08 7.34
C VAL A 111 7.43 -21.62 6.53
N ARG A 112 7.17 -22.20 5.35
CA ARG A 112 5.97 -21.86 4.57
C ARG A 112 4.68 -22.18 5.31
N ALA A 113 4.61 -23.37 5.95
CA ALA A 113 3.45 -23.75 6.77
C ALA A 113 3.26 -22.81 7.98
N TYR A 114 4.34 -22.44 8.66
CA TYR A 114 4.29 -21.49 9.76
C TYR A 114 3.84 -20.09 9.30
N ALA A 115 4.31 -19.64 8.13
CA ALA A 115 3.87 -18.38 7.55
C ALA A 115 2.35 -18.36 7.29
N LEU A 116 1.78 -19.43 6.74
CA LEU A 116 0.33 -19.57 6.56
C LEU A 116 -0.42 -19.53 7.90
N GLN A 117 0.02 -20.31 8.88
CA GLN A 117 -0.59 -20.35 10.21
C GLN A 117 -0.59 -18.96 10.86
N LYS A 118 0.56 -18.26 10.82
CA LYS A 118 0.69 -16.91 11.36
C LYS A 118 -0.22 -15.92 10.64
N THR A 119 -0.29 -16.01 9.31
CA THR A 119 -1.12 -15.14 8.49
C THR A 119 -2.62 -15.35 8.76
N MET A 120 -3.08 -16.58 8.90
CA MET A 120 -4.48 -16.87 9.27
C MET A 120 -4.85 -16.19 10.59
N ALA A 121 -4.03 -16.35 11.62
CA ALA A 121 -4.27 -15.71 12.92
C ALA A 121 -4.23 -14.18 12.85
N ALA A 122 -3.39 -13.61 11.99
CA ALA A 122 -3.29 -12.17 11.78
C ALA A 122 -4.47 -11.63 10.95
N ILE A 123 -5.00 -12.40 10.00
CA ILE A 123 -6.25 -12.11 9.28
C ILE A 123 -7.42 -12.05 10.27
N ASP A 124 -7.56 -13.05 11.14
CA ASP A 124 -8.63 -13.07 12.15
C ASP A 124 -8.58 -11.82 13.03
N LEU A 125 -7.41 -11.46 13.54
CA LEU A 125 -7.22 -10.24 14.31
C LEU A 125 -7.55 -8.97 13.51
N GLY A 126 -7.13 -8.90 12.24
CA GLY A 126 -7.43 -7.78 11.34
C GLY A 126 -8.93 -7.60 11.17
N VAL A 127 -9.66 -8.68 10.87
CA VAL A 127 -11.13 -8.67 10.72
C VAL A 127 -11.82 -8.30 12.02
N GLU A 128 -11.37 -8.83 13.16
CA GLU A 128 -11.90 -8.46 14.48
C GLU A 128 -11.72 -6.97 14.81
N CYS A 129 -10.67 -6.34 14.27
CA CYS A 129 -10.44 -4.90 14.39
C CYS A 129 -11.18 -4.06 13.33
N GLY A 130 -11.85 -4.69 12.35
CA GLY A 130 -12.65 -4.02 11.32
C GLY A 130 -11.96 -3.83 9.97
N ALA A 131 -10.81 -4.48 9.72
CA ALA A 131 -10.13 -4.40 8.44
C ALA A 131 -10.97 -5.02 7.32
N SER A 132 -11.06 -4.32 6.19
CA SER A 132 -11.71 -4.79 4.96
C SER A 132 -10.71 -5.03 3.81
N THR A 133 -9.46 -4.64 4.00
CA THR A 133 -8.35 -4.90 3.10
C THR A 133 -7.20 -5.52 3.89
N TYR A 134 -6.56 -6.53 3.32
CA TYR A 134 -5.39 -7.17 3.89
C TYR A 134 -4.23 -7.06 2.91
N VAL A 135 -3.16 -6.37 3.31
CA VAL A 135 -2.00 -6.13 2.44
C VAL A 135 -0.97 -7.23 2.65
N PHE A 136 -0.34 -7.65 1.56
CA PHE A 136 0.83 -8.51 1.57
C PHE A 136 2.02 -7.78 0.97
N TRP A 137 2.93 -7.34 1.84
CA TRP A 137 4.26 -6.91 1.44
C TRP A 137 5.24 -8.07 1.57
N GLY A 138 5.86 -8.42 0.45
CA GLY A 138 6.76 -9.57 0.36
C GLY A 138 8.21 -9.23 0.74
N GLY A 139 8.45 -8.60 1.88
CA GLY A 139 9.75 -8.04 2.26
C GLY A 139 10.93 -9.02 2.27
N ARG A 140 10.70 -10.34 2.34
CA ARG A 140 11.75 -11.38 2.23
C ARG A 140 11.50 -12.34 1.06
N GLU A 141 10.43 -12.13 0.30
CA GLU A 141 10.08 -12.96 -0.85
C GLU A 141 10.96 -12.61 -2.05
N GLY A 142 12.19 -13.09 -2.03
CA GLY A 142 13.21 -12.76 -3.01
C GLY A 142 14.50 -13.52 -2.81
N THR A 143 15.58 -13.03 -3.42
CA THR A 143 16.92 -13.63 -3.38
C THR A 143 18.02 -12.59 -3.57
N GLU A 144 19.23 -12.90 -3.14
CA GLU A 144 20.46 -12.17 -3.50
C GLU A 144 21.11 -12.75 -4.77
N THR A 145 20.74 -13.97 -5.15
CA THR A 145 21.25 -14.65 -6.36
C THR A 145 20.33 -15.81 -6.75
N ASP A 146 20.03 -15.95 -8.03
CA ASP A 146 19.18 -17.01 -8.57
C ASP A 146 19.75 -18.43 -8.34
N ALA A 147 21.03 -18.55 -8.03
CA ALA A 147 21.63 -19.85 -7.68
C ALA A 147 21.10 -20.43 -6.36
N SER A 148 20.53 -19.61 -5.48
CA SER A 148 20.07 -20.03 -4.15
C SER A 148 18.63 -20.55 -4.12
N LYS A 149 17.81 -20.21 -5.11
CA LYS A 149 16.38 -20.49 -5.10
C LYS A 149 15.80 -20.50 -6.53
N SER A 150 15.00 -21.51 -6.85
CA SER A 150 14.34 -21.62 -8.16
C SER A 150 13.20 -20.60 -8.29
N PRO A 151 13.26 -19.62 -9.20
CA PRO A 151 12.17 -18.66 -9.39
C PRO A 151 10.85 -19.30 -9.84
N ALA A 152 10.93 -20.44 -10.56
CA ALA A 152 9.75 -21.17 -11.01
C ALA A 152 9.02 -21.87 -9.85
N ASP A 153 9.76 -22.38 -8.88
CA ASP A 153 9.17 -23.04 -7.71
C ASP A 153 8.63 -22.00 -6.73
N THR A 154 9.35 -20.90 -6.51
CA THR A 154 8.89 -19.81 -5.62
C THR A 154 7.59 -19.18 -6.12
N GLY A 155 7.43 -19.00 -7.43
CA GLY A 155 6.19 -18.52 -8.03
C GLY A 155 5.01 -19.44 -7.73
N LYS A 156 5.21 -20.77 -7.81
CA LYS A 156 4.19 -21.77 -7.46
C LYS A 156 3.84 -21.74 -5.97
N TRP A 157 4.84 -21.70 -5.09
CA TRP A 157 4.60 -21.67 -3.64
C TRP A 157 3.84 -20.40 -3.22
N PHE A 158 4.15 -19.27 -3.86
CA PHE A 158 3.43 -18.04 -3.57
C PHE A 158 1.98 -18.09 -4.08
N GLN A 159 1.76 -18.66 -5.28
CA GLN A 159 0.43 -18.91 -5.82
C GLN A 159 -0.39 -19.84 -4.91
N GLU A 160 0.18 -20.98 -4.48
CA GLU A 160 -0.45 -21.92 -3.56
C GLU A 160 -0.83 -21.26 -2.24
N ALA A 161 0.05 -20.41 -1.68
CA ALA A 161 -0.20 -19.72 -0.42
C ALA A 161 -1.37 -18.74 -0.53
N LEU A 162 -1.42 -17.93 -1.59
CA LEU A 162 -2.50 -16.95 -1.78
C LEU A 162 -3.85 -17.60 -2.07
N ASN A 163 -3.88 -18.65 -2.90
CA ASN A 163 -5.09 -19.43 -3.16
C ASN A 163 -5.64 -20.04 -1.86
N PHE A 164 -4.77 -20.66 -1.05
CA PHE A 164 -5.16 -21.19 0.25
C PHE A 164 -5.72 -20.11 1.19
N LEU A 165 -5.12 -18.93 1.24
CA LEU A 165 -5.60 -17.84 2.09
C LEU A 165 -6.91 -17.24 1.58
N CYS A 166 -7.14 -17.18 0.26
CA CYS A 166 -8.45 -16.80 -0.29
C CYS A 166 -9.53 -17.80 0.13
N GLU A 167 -9.29 -19.10 0.00
CA GLU A 167 -10.22 -20.15 0.45
C GLU A 167 -10.50 -20.01 1.95
N TYR A 168 -9.46 -19.78 2.77
CA TYR A 168 -9.64 -19.54 4.20
C TYR A 168 -10.58 -18.37 4.49
N VAL A 169 -10.38 -17.23 3.86
CA VAL A 169 -11.23 -16.04 4.04
C VAL A 169 -12.69 -16.33 3.63
N MET A 170 -12.89 -17.05 2.52
CA MET A 170 -14.22 -17.45 2.07
C MET A 170 -14.89 -18.43 3.05
N ASP A 171 -14.16 -19.42 3.56
CA ASP A 171 -14.66 -20.42 4.51
C ASP A 171 -15.06 -19.80 5.86
N GLN A 172 -14.33 -18.74 6.29
CA GLN A 172 -14.69 -17.96 7.47
C GLN A 172 -15.86 -16.98 7.22
N GLY A 173 -16.22 -16.75 5.96
CA GLY A 173 -17.27 -15.78 5.59
C GLY A 173 -16.86 -14.33 5.83
N TYR A 174 -15.57 -14.02 5.76
CA TYR A 174 -15.06 -12.67 5.97
C TYR A 174 -15.26 -11.79 4.73
N ASP A 175 -15.72 -10.55 4.92
CA ASP A 175 -15.73 -9.51 3.89
C ASP A 175 -14.37 -8.83 3.82
N LEU A 176 -13.37 -9.54 3.30
CA LEU A 176 -11.99 -9.13 3.25
C LEU A 176 -11.42 -9.35 1.85
N ARG A 177 -10.67 -8.38 1.35
CA ARG A 177 -9.94 -8.46 0.08
C ARG A 177 -8.44 -8.36 0.33
N PHE A 178 -7.67 -9.00 -0.54
CA PHE A 178 -6.21 -8.94 -0.49
C PHE A 178 -5.66 -7.88 -1.43
N ALA A 179 -4.58 -7.21 -1.04
CA ALA A 179 -3.85 -6.29 -1.90
C ALA A 179 -2.35 -6.63 -1.83
N LEU A 180 -1.77 -6.92 -2.99
CA LEU A 180 -0.35 -7.24 -3.10
C LEU A 180 0.45 -5.96 -3.29
N GLU A 181 1.52 -5.81 -2.52
CA GLU A 181 2.39 -4.65 -2.54
C GLU A 181 3.72 -4.99 -3.20
N PRO A 182 3.97 -4.49 -4.42
CA PRO A 182 5.20 -4.72 -5.15
C PRO A 182 6.34 -3.88 -4.61
N LYS A 183 7.54 -4.46 -4.58
CA LYS A 183 8.81 -3.76 -4.31
C LYS A 183 9.93 -4.41 -5.13
N PRO A 184 10.83 -3.64 -5.79
CA PRO A 184 11.82 -4.25 -6.68
C PRO A 184 12.98 -4.92 -5.95
N ASN A 185 13.37 -4.38 -4.81
CA ASN A 185 14.51 -4.85 -4.00
C ASN A 185 14.38 -4.31 -2.58
N GLU A 186 15.33 -4.67 -1.70
CA GLU A 186 15.39 -4.27 -0.29
C GLU A 186 14.22 -4.84 0.54
N PRO A 187 14.55 -5.61 1.59
CA PRO A 187 15.90 -5.88 2.12
C PRO A 187 16.69 -6.98 1.40
N ARG A 188 16.09 -7.68 0.42
CA ARG A 188 16.78 -8.63 -0.46
C ARG A 188 17.35 -7.90 -1.68
N GLY A 189 18.32 -8.51 -2.38
CA GLY A 189 18.88 -7.97 -3.61
C GLY A 189 17.83 -7.78 -4.70
N ASP A 190 17.00 -8.81 -4.90
CA ASP A 190 15.85 -8.80 -5.80
C ASP A 190 14.64 -9.39 -5.08
N LEU A 191 13.49 -8.72 -5.19
CA LEU A 191 12.20 -9.23 -4.72
C LEU A 191 11.36 -9.73 -5.89
N TYR A 192 10.59 -10.80 -5.66
CA TYR A 192 9.68 -11.32 -6.68
C TYR A 192 8.51 -10.37 -6.88
N LEU A 193 8.01 -10.30 -8.13
CA LEU A 193 6.85 -9.47 -8.49
C LEU A 193 7.09 -7.96 -8.23
N ALA A 194 8.19 -7.47 -8.72
CA ALA A 194 8.84 -6.21 -8.39
C ALA A 194 8.04 -4.93 -8.67
N THR A 195 6.99 -4.97 -9.49
CA THR A 195 6.21 -3.79 -9.92
C THR A 195 4.72 -4.10 -9.99
N VAL A 196 3.88 -3.06 -10.05
CA VAL A 196 2.43 -3.19 -10.25
C VAL A 196 2.10 -4.08 -11.45
N GLY A 197 2.79 -3.91 -12.58
CA GLY A 197 2.55 -4.73 -13.77
C GLY A 197 2.84 -6.21 -13.56
N HIS A 198 3.90 -6.57 -12.80
CA HIS A 198 4.18 -7.95 -12.43
C HIS A 198 3.09 -8.54 -11.53
N MET A 199 2.64 -7.77 -10.52
CA MET A 199 1.56 -8.21 -9.64
C MET A 199 0.26 -8.43 -10.39
N LEU A 200 -0.13 -7.52 -11.28
CA LEU A 200 -1.34 -7.67 -12.09
C LEU A 200 -1.30 -8.93 -12.96
N ALA A 201 -0.16 -9.21 -13.61
CA ALA A 201 0.00 -10.43 -14.40
C ALA A 201 -0.05 -11.70 -13.53
N PHE A 202 0.52 -11.65 -12.33
CA PHE A 202 0.50 -12.77 -11.38
C PHE A 202 -0.92 -13.02 -10.84
N ILE A 203 -1.68 -11.99 -10.50
CA ILE A 203 -3.06 -12.10 -10.01
C ILE A 203 -3.93 -12.90 -10.97
N GLU A 204 -3.77 -12.72 -12.28
CA GLU A 204 -4.53 -13.45 -13.31
C GLU A 204 -4.20 -14.97 -13.36
N THR A 205 -3.17 -15.41 -12.65
CA THR A 205 -2.81 -16.84 -12.52
C THR A 205 -3.40 -17.51 -11.28
N LEU A 206 -4.05 -16.76 -10.41
CA LEU A 206 -4.64 -17.25 -9.16
C LEU A 206 -6.05 -17.81 -9.38
N ASP A 207 -6.50 -18.67 -8.46
CA ASP A 207 -7.82 -19.31 -8.55
C ASP A 207 -8.96 -18.34 -8.23
N HIS A 208 -8.69 -17.31 -7.41
CA HIS A 208 -9.63 -16.28 -6.97
C HIS A 208 -9.13 -14.86 -7.28
N PRO A 209 -8.88 -14.53 -8.56
CA PRO A 209 -8.30 -13.24 -8.93
C PRO A 209 -9.19 -12.05 -8.55
N GLU A 210 -10.51 -12.23 -8.42
CA GLU A 210 -11.46 -11.19 -8.02
C GLU A 210 -11.26 -10.72 -6.58
N MET A 211 -10.74 -11.58 -5.70
CA MET A 211 -10.47 -11.27 -4.30
C MET A 211 -9.16 -10.49 -4.11
N ILE A 212 -8.31 -10.45 -5.13
CA ILE A 212 -6.95 -9.91 -5.02
C ILE A 212 -6.75 -8.73 -5.96
N GLY A 213 -6.23 -7.65 -5.42
CA GLY A 213 -5.78 -6.46 -6.14
C GLY A 213 -4.35 -6.10 -5.75
N VAL A 214 -3.99 -4.85 -5.98
CA VAL A 214 -2.67 -4.32 -5.67
C VAL A 214 -2.74 -3.15 -4.69
N ASN A 215 -1.66 -2.99 -3.94
CA ASN A 215 -1.33 -1.85 -3.10
C ASN A 215 -0.07 -1.17 -3.65
N PRO A 216 -0.17 -0.29 -4.67
CA PRO A 216 0.98 0.43 -5.17
C PRO A 216 1.53 1.40 -4.13
N GLU A 217 2.86 1.49 -4.04
CA GLU A 217 3.55 2.48 -3.21
C GLU A 217 4.45 3.38 -4.06
N VAL A 218 4.45 4.69 -3.73
CA VAL A 218 5.23 5.70 -4.48
C VAL A 218 6.70 5.36 -4.49
N ALA A 219 7.28 5.07 -3.32
CA ALA A 219 8.70 4.77 -3.19
C ALA A 219 9.11 3.54 -4.00
N HIS A 220 8.34 2.47 -3.93
CA HIS A 220 8.66 1.20 -4.57
C HIS A 220 8.71 1.31 -6.11
N GLU A 221 7.75 1.98 -6.73
CA GLU A 221 7.77 2.21 -8.18
C GLU A 221 8.91 3.16 -8.60
N HIS A 222 9.23 4.16 -7.77
CA HIS A 222 10.38 5.05 -8.01
C HIS A 222 11.72 4.34 -7.83
N MET A 223 11.84 3.35 -6.94
CA MET A 223 13.01 2.49 -6.84
C MET A 223 13.26 1.71 -8.13
N ALA A 224 12.17 1.27 -8.79
CA ALA A 224 12.22 0.64 -10.11
C ALA A 224 12.42 1.64 -11.27
N GLY A 225 12.49 2.94 -11.00
CA GLY A 225 12.65 3.99 -12.02
C GLY A 225 11.39 4.27 -12.83
N LEU A 226 10.21 3.91 -12.32
CA LEU A 226 8.94 4.01 -13.01
C LEU A 226 8.14 5.26 -12.60
N ASN A 227 7.13 5.60 -13.43
CA ASN A 227 6.18 6.65 -13.12
C ASN A 227 5.02 6.09 -12.29
N PHE A 228 4.94 6.50 -11.04
CA PHE A 228 3.95 5.98 -10.10
C PHE A 228 2.50 6.24 -10.55
N THR A 229 2.17 7.42 -11.08
CA THR A 229 0.82 7.72 -11.57
C THR A 229 0.41 6.77 -12.70
N HIS A 230 1.34 6.36 -13.57
CA HIS A 230 1.05 5.38 -14.61
C HIS A 230 0.77 3.98 -14.03
N ALA A 231 1.52 3.56 -13.01
CA ALA A 231 1.28 2.28 -12.33
C ALA A 231 -0.09 2.26 -11.65
N VAL A 232 -0.45 3.34 -10.94
CA VAL A 232 -1.77 3.50 -10.31
C VAL A 232 -2.90 3.51 -11.36
N ALA A 233 -2.71 4.20 -12.49
CA ALA A 233 -3.67 4.21 -13.59
C ALA A 233 -3.86 2.81 -14.19
N GLN A 234 -2.78 2.03 -14.35
CA GLN A 234 -2.85 0.65 -14.81
C GLN A 234 -3.68 -0.21 -13.84
N ALA A 235 -3.43 -0.12 -12.53
CA ALA A 235 -4.17 -0.83 -11.51
C ALA A 235 -5.66 -0.43 -11.48
N TRP A 236 -5.94 0.87 -11.60
CA TRP A 236 -7.31 1.39 -11.69
C TRP A 236 -8.06 0.84 -12.91
N ASN A 237 -7.47 0.90 -14.10
CA ASN A 237 -8.07 0.42 -15.33
C ASN A 237 -8.32 -1.10 -15.31
N ALA A 238 -7.51 -1.86 -14.58
CA ALA A 238 -7.71 -3.29 -14.34
C ALA A 238 -8.78 -3.58 -13.28
N GLY A 239 -9.33 -2.58 -12.58
CA GLY A 239 -10.24 -2.76 -11.46
C GLY A 239 -9.57 -3.38 -10.22
N LYS A 240 -8.24 -3.24 -10.10
CA LYS A 240 -7.40 -3.89 -9.10
C LYS A 240 -6.72 -2.93 -8.11
N LEU A 241 -7.01 -1.64 -8.14
CA LEU A 241 -6.49 -0.68 -7.16
C LEU A 241 -7.28 -0.79 -5.85
N PHE A 242 -6.89 -1.71 -4.98
CA PHE A 242 -7.63 -1.99 -3.73
C PHE A 242 -7.15 -1.16 -2.55
N HIS A 243 -5.86 -0.80 -2.54
CA HIS A 243 -5.25 0.07 -1.55
C HIS A 243 -4.20 0.96 -2.23
N ILE A 244 -3.64 1.94 -1.53
CA ILE A 244 -2.56 2.80 -2.04
C ILE A 244 -1.72 3.31 -0.89
N ASP A 245 -0.40 3.28 -1.06
CA ASP A 245 0.57 3.81 -0.11
C ASP A 245 1.23 5.07 -0.66
N LEU A 246 1.09 6.15 0.11
CA LEU A 246 1.51 7.49 -0.24
C LEU A 246 2.73 7.90 0.57
N ASN A 247 3.82 8.17 -0.11
CA ASN A 247 5.04 8.76 0.43
C ASN A 247 5.72 9.62 -0.63
N ASP A 248 7.00 9.85 -0.53
CA ASP A 248 7.82 10.48 -1.56
C ASP A 248 9.23 9.86 -1.58
N GLN A 249 9.91 9.95 -2.72
CA GLN A 249 11.10 9.17 -3.00
C GLN A 249 11.98 9.83 -4.05
N ASN A 250 13.30 9.73 -3.88
CA ASN A 250 14.26 9.97 -4.95
C ASN A 250 14.37 8.76 -5.87
N LEU A 251 14.35 8.97 -7.18
CA LEU A 251 14.53 7.89 -8.16
C LEU A 251 15.84 7.11 -7.92
N GLY A 252 15.75 5.79 -7.97
CA GLY A 252 16.91 4.89 -7.92
C GLY A 252 17.67 4.92 -6.59
N ARG A 253 17.00 5.22 -5.48
CA ARG A 253 17.54 5.11 -4.13
C ARG A 253 16.96 3.89 -3.42
N TYR A 254 17.47 3.60 -2.19
CA TYR A 254 16.83 2.73 -1.23
C TYR A 254 15.48 3.33 -0.82
N ASP A 255 14.65 2.57 -0.15
CA ASP A 255 13.37 3.02 0.34
C ASP A 255 13.52 4.14 1.37
N GLN A 256 13.06 5.33 1.02
CA GLN A 256 13.31 6.52 1.84
C GLN A 256 12.08 6.96 2.63
N ASP A 257 10.88 6.57 2.21
CA ASP A 257 9.60 6.85 2.88
C ASP A 257 9.44 8.30 3.33
N PHE A 258 9.78 9.23 2.43
CA PHE A 258 9.68 10.64 2.74
C PHE A 258 8.22 11.07 2.93
N ARG A 259 8.04 12.15 3.66
CA ARG A 259 6.75 12.80 3.78
C ARG A 259 6.15 13.09 2.41
N PHE A 260 4.89 12.73 2.22
CA PHE A 260 4.18 12.89 0.94
C PHE A 260 4.34 14.30 0.36
N GLY A 261 4.78 14.38 -0.89
CA GLY A 261 5.00 15.60 -1.65
C GLY A 261 6.19 16.46 -1.19
N SER A 262 7.11 15.92 -0.40
CA SER A 262 8.27 16.68 0.11
C SER A 262 9.44 16.73 -0.85
N HIS A 263 9.56 15.78 -1.77
CA HIS A 263 10.64 15.71 -2.75
C HIS A 263 10.18 16.10 -4.16
N ASN A 264 9.09 15.50 -4.65
CA ASN A 264 8.58 15.74 -6.00
C ASN A 264 7.10 16.17 -5.99
N ILE A 265 6.88 17.41 -5.61
CA ILE A 265 5.53 17.99 -5.50
C ILE A 265 4.75 17.94 -6.83
N LYS A 266 5.43 17.99 -7.98
CA LYS A 266 4.78 17.92 -9.28
C LYS A 266 4.20 16.52 -9.56
N GLN A 267 4.94 15.47 -9.25
CA GLN A 267 4.43 14.09 -9.37
C GLN A 267 3.31 13.85 -8.37
N ALA A 268 3.48 14.27 -7.12
CA ALA A 268 2.43 14.20 -6.10
C ALA A 268 1.15 14.90 -6.54
N PHE A 269 1.26 16.08 -7.19
CA PHE A 269 0.12 16.79 -7.74
C PHE A 269 -0.63 16.00 -8.81
N PHE A 270 0.07 15.42 -9.78
CA PHE A 270 -0.58 14.65 -10.85
C PHE A 270 -1.17 13.34 -10.33
N LEU A 271 -0.57 12.72 -9.32
CA LEU A 271 -1.15 11.58 -8.63
C LEU A 271 -2.46 11.95 -7.94
N VAL A 272 -2.45 13.00 -7.10
CA VAL A 272 -3.68 13.46 -6.42
C VAL A 272 -4.75 13.84 -7.42
N LYS A 273 -4.37 14.59 -8.48
CA LYS A 273 -5.29 14.93 -9.56
C LYS A 273 -5.92 13.69 -10.19
N PHE A 274 -5.12 12.66 -10.50
CA PHE A 274 -5.61 11.41 -11.07
C PHE A 274 -6.62 10.73 -10.11
N LEU A 275 -6.26 10.56 -8.84
CA LEU A 275 -7.13 9.91 -7.84
C LEU A 275 -8.48 10.63 -7.68
N GLU A 276 -8.45 11.96 -7.66
CA GLU A 276 -9.66 12.78 -7.53
C GLU A 276 -10.47 12.82 -8.85
N ASP A 277 -9.83 12.75 -10.01
CA ASP A 277 -10.52 12.73 -11.31
C ASP A 277 -11.24 11.41 -11.57
N VAL A 278 -10.66 10.28 -11.14
CA VAL A 278 -11.29 8.96 -11.30
C VAL A 278 -12.25 8.61 -10.17
N GLY A 279 -12.37 9.45 -9.14
CA GLY A 279 -13.24 9.21 -7.99
C GLY A 279 -12.76 8.09 -7.07
N TYR A 280 -11.45 7.96 -6.85
CA TYR A 280 -10.91 6.98 -5.91
C TYR A 280 -11.42 7.26 -4.50
N ASP A 281 -12.17 6.30 -3.93
CA ASP A 281 -12.82 6.45 -2.61
C ASP A 281 -12.33 5.45 -1.55
N ASN A 282 -11.28 4.68 -1.82
CA ASN A 282 -10.64 3.82 -0.83
C ASN A 282 -9.72 4.65 0.10
N PRO A 283 -9.23 4.07 1.22
CA PRO A 283 -8.29 4.73 2.12
C PRO A 283 -7.06 5.28 1.39
N ARG A 284 -6.57 6.41 1.88
CA ARG A 284 -5.32 7.05 1.47
C ARG A 284 -4.34 6.83 2.61
N HIS A 285 -3.58 5.75 2.51
CA HIS A 285 -2.59 5.39 3.50
C HIS A 285 -1.29 6.17 3.25
N PHE A 286 -0.66 6.64 4.33
CA PHE A 286 0.68 7.22 4.27
C PHE A 286 1.67 6.22 4.86
N ASP A 287 2.32 5.46 4.00
CA ASP A 287 3.48 4.64 4.38
C ASP A 287 4.74 5.47 4.26
N ALA A 288 4.98 6.23 5.31
CA ALA A 288 6.06 7.19 5.39
C ALA A 288 6.44 7.43 6.85
N HIS A 289 7.67 7.77 7.12
CA HIS A 289 8.12 8.00 8.50
C HIS A 289 8.95 9.27 8.67
N ALA A 290 8.92 9.82 9.89
CA ALA A 290 9.73 10.97 10.26
C ALA A 290 11.22 10.60 10.29
N TYR A 291 12.07 11.55 9.94
CA TYR A 291 13.52 11.35 9.93
C TYR A 291 14.08 10.92 11.29
N ARG A 292 15.24 10.29 11.27
CA ARG A 292 15.95 9.85 12.48
C ARG A 292 16.18 10.99 13.48
N SER A 293 16.37 12.22 13.03
CA SER A 293 16.59 13.40 13.87
C SER A 293 15.32 13.94 14.57
N SER A 294 14.15 13.44 14.23
CA SER A 294 12.86 13.93 14.72
C SER A 294 12.52 13.37 16.11
N ASP A 295 11.85 14.17 16.94
CA ASP A 295 11.15 13.72 18.15
C ASP A 295 9.67 13.41 17.86
N TYR A 296 8.85 13.12 18.90
CA TYR A 296 7.44 12.80 18.70
C TYR A 296 6.54 13.99 18.37
N GLU A 297 6.93 15.21 18.70
CA GLU A 297 6.24 16.40 18.21
C GLU A 297 6.49 16.61 16.72
N ASP A 298 7.72 16.33 16.27
CA ASP A 298 8.05 16.27 14.85
C ASP A 298 7.31 15.16 14.11
N VAL A 299 7.09 13.98 14.74
CA VAL A 299 6.27 12.89 14.16
C VAL A 299 4.82 13.34 13.95
N LYS A 300 4.22 14.06 14.92
CA LYS A 300 2.88 14.66 14.75
C LYS A 300 2.86 15.69 13.62
N ALA A 301 3.87 16.56 13.56
CA ALA A 301 4.01 17.55 12.50
C ALA A 301 4.19 16.88 11.12
N PHE A 302 4.92 15.78 11.07
CA PHE A 302 5.12 14.95 9.88
C PHE A 302 3.79 14.36 9.39
N ALA A 303 3.03 13.66 10.25
CA ALA A 303 1.75 13.07 9.90
C ALA A 303 0.73 14.13 9.45
N SER A 304 0.62 15.23 10.20
CA SER A 304 -0.21 16.38 9.81
C SER A 304 0.24 16.97 8.46
N GLY A 305 1.54 16.99 8.20
CA GLY A 305 2.13 17.47 6.95
C GLY A 305 1.78 16.61 5.75
N CYS A 306 1.73 15.28 5.87
CA CYS A 306 1.28 14.37 4.82
C CYS A 306 -0.16 14.68 4.40
N MET A 307 -1.08 14.68 5.35
CA MET A 307 -2.50 14.97 5.11
C MET A 307 -2.72 16.38 4.53
N ARG A 308 -2.05 17.36 5.11
CA ARG A 308 -2.15 18.76 4.65
C ARG A 308 -1.64 18.92 3.22
N THR A 309 -0.54 18.27 2.85
CA THR A 309 -0.03 18.32 1.48
C THR A 309 -1.04 17.74 0.51
N TYR A 310 -1.63 16.57 0.82
CA TYR A 310 -2.68 15.99 -0.01
C TYR A 310 -3.85 16.98 -0.23
N LEU A 311 -4.37 17.59 0.84
CA LEU A 311 -5.49 18.53 0.76
C LEU A 311 -5.17 19.78 -0.07
N ILE A 312 -3.95 20.32 0.05
CA ILE A 312 -3.48 21.44 -0.78
C ILE A 312 -3.47 21.03 -2.27
N LEU A 313 -2.95 19.84 -2.57
CA LEU A 313 -2.86 19.35 -3.95
C LEU A 313 -4.25 19.01 -4.51
N LYS A 314 -5.16 18.50 -3.70
CA LYS A 314 -6.57 18.30 -4.06
C LYS A 314 -7.24 19.60 -4.47
N GLU A 315 -7.13 20.66 -3.66
CA GLU A 315 -7.65 21.99 -4.02
C GLU A 315 -7.03 22.50 -5.33
N LYS A 316 -5.72 22.30 -5.53
CA LYS A 316 -5.06 22.69 -6.79
C LYS A 316 -5.55 21.88 -8.00
N ALA A 317 -5.88 20.62 -7.82
CA ALA A 317 -6.49 19.79 -8.87
C ALA A 317 -7.91 20.30 -9.22
N GLU A 318 -8.71 20.66 -8.23
CA GLU A 318 -10.02 21.28 -8.41
C GLU A 318 -9.91 22.63 -9.17
N GLN A 319 -9.01 23.52 -8.75
CA GLN A 319 -8.73 24.79 -9.43
C GLN A 319 -8.28 24.58 -10.90
N MET A 320 -7.49 23.54 -11.18
CA MET A 320 -7.09 23.20 -12.54
C MET A 320 -8.27 22.72 -13.39
N ARG A 321 -9.20 21.93 -12.83
CA ARG A 321 -10.42 21.50 -13.53
C ARG A 321 -11.35 22.66 -13.88
N GLU A 322 -11.42 23.66 -13.03
CA GLU A 322 -12.28 24.85 -13.20
C GLU A 322 -11.62 25.95 -14.04
N ASN A 323 -10.34 25.83 -14.37
CA ASN A 323 -9.58 26.85 -15.10
C ASN A 323 -9.92 26.80 -16.61
N GLU A 324 -10.82 27.69 -17.06
CA GLU A 324 -11.29 27.73 -18.45
C GLU A 324 -10.15 27.80 -19.49
N PRO A 325 -9.09 28.64 -19.35
CA PRO A 325 -7.97 28.64 -20.28
C PRO A 325 -7.25 27.30 -20.38
N ILE A 326 -7.05 26.60 -19.26
CA ILE A 326 -6.42 25.27 -19.25
C ILE A 326 -7.35 24.25 -19.92
N GLN A 327 -8.64 24.28 -19.60
CA GLN A 327 -9.61 23.36 -20.19
C GLN A 327 -9.73 23.58 -21.72
N ALA A 328 -9.70 24.81 -22.18
CA ALA A 328 -9.68 25.11 -23.61
C ALA A 328 -8.45 24.56 -24.33
N LEU A 329 -7.28 24.59 -23.70
CA LEU A 329 -6.06 23.98 -24.26
C LEU A 329 -6.14 22.44 -24.28
N LEU A 330 -6.67 21.86 -23.20
CA LEU A 330 -6.86 20.40 -23.11
C LEU A 330 -7.88 19.92 -24.15
N ALA A 331 -8.98 20.64 -24.35
CA ALA A 331 -9.97 20.35 -25.37
C ALA A 331 -9.36 20.26 -26.77
N GLN A 332 -8.43 21.17 -27.14
CA GLN A 332 -7.73 21.13 -28.42
C GLN A 332 -6.91 19.84 -28.61
N ILE A 333 -6.41 19.24 -27.51
CA ILE A 333 -5.65 17.98 -27.56
C ILE A 333 -6.60 16.79 -27.64
N THR A 334 -7.79 16.89 -27.04
CA THR A 334 -8.78 15.82 -26.94
C THR A 334 -9.88 15.93 -28.01
N GLU A 335 -9.94 17.02 -28.79
CA GLU A 335 -10.90 17.22 -29.87
C GLU A 335 -10.77 16.16 -30.98
N TYR A 336 -9.63 15.50 -31.04
CA TYR A 336 -9.43 14.25 -31.74
C TYR A 336 -9.84 13.10 -30.81
N ASP A 337 -11.14 12.86 -30.71
CA ASP A 337 -11.66 11.62 -30.13
C ASP A 337 -11.38 10.45 -31.09
N GLY A 338 -10.13 10.06 -31.14
CA GLY A 338 -9.68 8.85 -31.82
C GLY A 338 -10.04 7.60 -31.05
N SER A 339 -11.22 7.55 -30.40
CA SER A 339 -11.69 6.33 -29.78
C SER A 339 -11.80 5.27 -30.88
N ILE A 340 -10.85 4.33 -30.86
CA ILE A 340 -10.85 3.14 -31.71
C ILE A 340 -12.05 2.24 -31.43
N GLU A 341 -12.87 2.58 -30.46
CA GLU A 341 -14.11 1.87 -30.15
C GLU A 341 -15.09 1.89 -31.31
N GLY A 342 -15.17 3.00 -32.05
CA GLY A 342 -15.94 3.09 -33.30
C GLY A 342 -15.44 2.18 -34.44
N PHE A 343 -14.26 1.57 -34.28
CA PHE A 343 -13.66 0.65 -35.24
C PHE A 343 -13.78 -0.82 -34.84
N ARG A 344 -14.25 -1.13 -33.61
CA ARG A 344 -14.51 -2.49 -33.18
C ARG A 344 -15.57 -3.14 -34.09
N GLY A 345 -15.26 -4.34 -34.57
CA GLY A 345 -16.17 -5.08 -35.46
C GLY A 345 -16.10 -4.72 -36.94
N LYS A 346 -15.35 -3.68 -37.34
CA LYS A 346 -15.10 -3.35 -38.75
C LYS A 346 -14.01 -4.23 -39.33
N ASP A 347 -14.12 -4.54 -40.63
CA ASP A 347 -13.04 -5.23 -41.32
C ASP A 347 -11.80 -4.33 -41.57
N SER A 348 -10.72 -4.92 -42.06
CA SER A 348 -9.45 -4.20 -42.21
C SER A 348 -9.54 -3.04 -43.20
N SER A 349 -10.35 -3.17 -44.25
CA SER A 349 -10.49 -2.13 -45.30
C SER A 349 -11.29 -0.94 -44.75
N GLU A 350 -12.31 -1.19 -43.96
CA GLU A 350 -13.10 -0.16 -43.28
C GLU A 350 -12.26 0.58 -42.22
N LYS A 351 -11.40 -0.14 -41.48
CA LYS A 351 -10.46 0.44 -40.50
C LYS A 351 -9.46 1.36 -41.21
N GLU A 352 -8.84 0.91 -42.33
CA GLU A 352 -7.92 1.71 -43.10
C GLU A 352 -8.57 2.95 -43.71
N ALA A 353 -9.81 2.83 -44.22
CA ALA A 353 -10.55 3.95 -44.77
C ALA A 353 -10.85 5.03 -43.74
N CYS A 354 -11.24 4.60 -42.52
CA CYS A 354 -11.46 5.52 -41.40
C CYS A 354 -10.19 6.26 -40.96
N ILE A 355 -9.03 5.55 -40.85
CA ILE A 355 -7.75 6.16 -40.48
C ILE A 355 -7.27 7.16 -41.54
N LYS A 356 -7.50 6.88 -42.81
CA LYS A 356 -7.12 7.79 -43.94
C LYS A 356 -8.03 9.01 -44.06
N ALA A 357 -9.22 8.99 -43.46
CA ALA A 357 -10.17 10.10 -43.51
C ALA A 357 -9.92 11.16 -42.44
N HIS A 358 -9.05 10.87 -41.50
CA HIS A 358 -8.58 11.76 -40.45
C HIS A 358 -7.09 12.10 -40.62
#